data_aa045c69748304cc1ea7c433f7aa40ca
#
_entry.id   aa045c69748304cc1ea7c433f7aa40ca
#
_cell.length_a   1.000
_cell.length_b   1.000
_cell.length_c   1.000
_cell.angle_alpha   90.00
_cell.angle_beta   90.00
_cell.angle_gamma   90.00
#
_symmetry.space_group_name_H-M   'P 1'
#
loop_
_entity.id
_entity.type
_entity.pdbx_description
1 polymer ?
#
loop_
_entity_poly.entity_id
_entity_poly.type
_entity_poly.pdbx_seq_one_letter_code
_entity_poly.pdbx_strand_id
1 'polypeptide(L)'
;MRKHLLTLLAILAAAGIGYRFGQTTTARAASGRVFEIRTYTAEPGKLDALHARFRDHTLAIFKKHNMTSVAYFAPTDEPRSKDTLTYILSFPSRDAATKAWVEFRNDPEWQKVSKESEANGKLVDHVDSVFAQATDYSPLK
;
A
#
# COMPACT_ATOMS: atom_id res chain seq x y z
N MET A 1 -5.48 -92.25 3.42
CA MET A 1 -5.16 -91.97 2.02
C MET A 1 -6.23 -91.00 1.47
N ARG A 2 -5.86 -89.93 0.91
CA ARG A 2 -6.47 -88.85 0.14
C ARG A 2 -6.29 -87.49 0.71
N LYS A 3 -5.40 -86.77 0.08
CA LYS A 3 -5.00 -85.39 0.31
C LYS A 3 -6.05 -84.53 -0.31
N HIS A 4 -6.61 -83.58 0.48
CA HIS A 4 -7.43 -82.53 -0.07
C HIS A 4 -6.62 -81.23 -0.01
N LEU A 5 -6.25 -80.83 -1.24
CA LEU A 5 -5.58 -79.56 -1.50
C LEU A 5 -6.63 -78.46 -1.46
N LEU A 6 -6.60 -77.62 -0.46
CA LEU A 6 -7.44 -76.43 -0.33
C LEU A 6 -6.68 -75.24 -0.93
N THR A 7 -7.15 -74.78 -2.05
CA THR A 7 -6.69 -73.60 -2.75
C THR A 7 -7.26 -72.38 -2.06
N LEU A 8 -6.44 -71.60 -1.33
CA LEU A 8 -6.82 -70.32 -0.74
C LEU A 8 -6.68 -69.25 -1.83
N LEU A 9 -7.82 -68.71 -2.24
CA LEU A 9 -7.92 -67.56 -3.13
C LEU A 9 -7.74 -66.30 -2.30
N ALA A 10 -6.57 -65.64 -2.41
CA ALA A 10 -6.33 -64.36 -1.78
C ALA A 10 -6.94 -63.24 -2.63
N ILE A 11 -8.01 -62.63 -2.12
CA ILE A 11 -8.59 -61.38 -2.69
C ILE A 11 -7.76 -60.23 -2.20
N LEU A 12 -6.95 -59.64 -3.05
CA LEU A 12 -6.30 -58.36 -2.81
C LEU A 12 -7.31 -57.25 -3.00
N ALA A 13 -7.83 -56.74 -1.89
CA ALA A 13 -8.56 -55.48 -1.89
C ALA A 13 -7.56 -54.33 -1.99
N ALA A 14 -7.39 -53.79 -3.18
CA ALA A 14 -6.64 -52.55 -3.37
C ALA A 14 -7.45 -51.38 -2.79
N ALA A 15 -7.14 -51.03 -1.53
CA ALA A 15 -7.61 -49.79 -0.95
C ALA A 15 -6.87 -48.64 -1.64
N GLY A 16 -7.52 -48.02 -2.63
CA GLY A 16 -7.08 -46.79 -3.24
C GLY A 16 -7.12 -45.65 -2.23
N ILE A 17 -6.01 -45.42 -1.56
CA ILE A 17 -5.82 -44.21 -0.78
C ILE A 17 -5.66 -43.07 -1.79
N GLY A 18 -6.80 -42.43 -2.08
CA GLY A 18 -6.81 -41.15 -2.81
C GLY A 18 -6.09 -40.10 -2.00
N TYR A 19 -4.81 -39.90 -2.27
CA TYR A 19 -4.08 -38.70 -1.84
C TYR A 19 -4.72 -37.52 -2.56
N ARG A 20 -5.69 -36.91 -1.91
CA ARG A 20 -6.09 -35.57 -2.27
C ARG A 20 -4.93 -34.67 -1.85
N PHE A 21 -4.07 -34.33 -2.81
CA PHE A 21 -3.24 -33.15 -2.69
C PHE A 21 -4.20 -31.97 -2.51
N GLY A 22 -4.48 -31.66 -1.26
CA GLY A 22 -5.04 -30.37 -0.93
C GLY A 22 -4.03 -29.35 -1.44
N GLN A 23 -4.32 -28.76 -2.60
CA GLN A 23 -3.71 -27.51 -2.97
C GLN A 23 -4.17 -26.53 -1.89
N THR A 24 -3.40 -26.44 -0.83
CA THR A 24 -3.39 -25.23 -0.04
C THR A 24 -2.94 -24.15 -1.01
N THR A 25 -3.88 -23.50 -1.67
CA THR A 25 -3.68 -22.16 -2.13
C THR A 25 -3.37 -21.39 -0.85
N THR A 26 -2.10 -21.42 -0.43
CA THR A 26 -1.58 -20.35 0.40
C THR A 26 -1.93 -19.12 -0.40
N ALA A 27 -2.97 -18.40 0.05
CA ALA A 27 -3.17 -17.05 -0.37
C ALA A 27 -1.81 -16.40 -0.13
N ARG A 28 -1.04 -16.27 -1.21
CA ARG A 28 0.21 -15.52 -1.20
C ARG A 28 -0.27 -14.15 -0.79
N ALA A 29 -0.20 -13.90 0.53
CA ALA A 29 -0.43 -12.60 1.09
C ALA A 29 0.30 -11.67 0.15
N ALA A 30 -0.40 -10.72 -0.43
CA ALA A 30 0.14 -9.84 -1.45
C ALA A 30 1.31 -9.08 -0.83
N SER A 31 2.46 -9.73 -0.76
CA SER A 31 3.77 -9.18 -0.38
C SER A 31 4.30 -8.38 -1.56
N GLY A 32 3.37 -7.66 -2.19
CA GLY A 32 3.66 -6.80 -3.30
C GLY A 32 3.69 -5.35 -2.84
N ARG A 33 4.47 -4.57 -3.55
CA ARG A 33 4.47 -3.11 -3.42
C ARG A 33 3.04 -2.58 -3.39
N VAL A 34 2.76 -1.70 -2.44
CA VAL A 34 1.49 -0.98 -2.35
C VAL A 34 1.70 0.49 -2.69
N PHE A 35 0.69 1.08 -3.27
CA PHE A 35 0.65 2.50 -3.60
C PHE A 35 -0.38 3.17 -2.72
N GLU A 36 -0.04 4.32 -2.17
CA GLU A 36 -0.99 5.17 -1.46
C GLU A 36 -1.24 6.41 -2.29
N ILE A 37 -2.49 6.56 -2.73
CA ILE A 37 -2.96 7.74 -3.45
C ILE A 37 -3.58 8.67 -2.43
N ARG A 38 -3.04 9.87 -2.33
CA ARG A 38 -3.53 10.88 -1.40
C ARG A 38 -3.98 12.11 -2.15
N THR A 39 -5.17 12.57 -1.81
CA THR A 39 -5.73 13.83 -2.34
C THR A 39 -5.93 14.79 -1.19
N TYR A 40 -5.26 15.90 -1.25
CA TYR A 40 -5.37 16.99 -0.29
C TYR A 40 -6.27 18.07 -0.86
N THR A 41 -7.25 18.49 -0.07
CA THR A 41 -7.98 19.73 -0.29
C THR A 41 -7.37 20.79 0.62
N ALA A 42 -6.80 21.82 0.03
CA ALA A 42 -6.23 22.94 0.77
C ALA A 42 -7.33 23.87 1.31
N GLU A 43 -7.07 24.51 2.42
CA GLU A 43 -7.90 25.64 2.87
C GLU A 43 -7.95 26.74 1.81
N PRO A 44 -9.01 27.56 1.72
CA PRO A 44 -9.14 28.61 0.73
C PRO A 44 -7.91 29.53 0.66
N GLY A 45 -7.30 29.59 -0.53
CA GLY A 45 -6.10 30.41 -0.79
C GLY A 45 -4.80 29.85 -0.21
N LYS A 46 -4.78 28.60 0.27
CA LYS A 46 -3.60 27.99 0.89
C LYS A 46 -2.86 26.99 -0.03
N LEU A 47 -3.33 26.76 -1.24
CA LEU A 47 -2.73 25.76 -2.14
C LEU A 47 -1.26 26.08 -2.46
N ASP A 48 -0.91 27.33 -2.75
CA ASP A 48 0.47 27.72 -3.04
C ASP A 48 1.41 27.49 -1.84
N ALA A 49 0.94 27.80 -0.64
CA ALA A 49 1.69 27.54 0.59
C ALA A 49 1.84 26.02 0.85
N LEU A 50 0.83 25.23 0.52
CA LEU A 50 0.89 23.77 0.56
C LEU A 50 1.93 23.23 -0.43
N HIS A 51 1.94 23.72 -1.65
CA HIS A 51 2.95 23.36 -2.66
C HIS A 51 4.37 23.73 -2.20
N ALA A 52 4.56 24.92 -1.62
CA ALA A 52 5.84 25.34 -1.07
C ALA A 52 6.32 24.38 0.03
N ARG A 53 5.45 24.05 1.02
CA ARG A 53 5.77 23.08 2.07
C ARG A 53 6.20 21.72 1.50
N PHE A 54 5.51 21.22 0.46
CA PHE A 54 5.89 19.97 -0.19
C PHE A 54 7.26 20.08 -0.83
N ARG A 55 7.49 21.08 -1.67
CA ARG A 55 8.71 21.27 -2.44
C ARG A 55 9.93 21.47 -1.56
N ASP A 56 9.79 22.30 -0.56
CA ASP A 56 10.93 22.78 0.21
C ASP A 56 11.27 21.85 1.39
N HIS A 57 10.31 21.05 1.87
CA HIS A 57 10.48 20.23 3.08
C HIS A 57 9.93 18.81 2.97
N THR A 58 8.65 18.64 2.63
CA THR A 58 7.97 17.34 2.77
C THR A 58 8.63 16.25 1.96
N LEU A 59 9.07 16.53 0.74
CA LEU A 59 9.71 15.54 -0.14
C LEU A 59 11.00 14.98 0.46
N ALA A 60 11.82 15.82 1.08
CA ALA A 60 13.05 15.39 1.74
C ALA A 60 12.75 14.50 2.95
N ILE A 61 11.73 14.88 3.74
CA ILE A 61 11.33 14.11 4.93
C ILE A 61 10.69 12.77 4.52
N PHE A 62 9.89 12.72 3.45
CA PHE A 62 9.39 11.47 2.89
C PHE A 62 10.55 10.52 2.53
N LYS A 63 11.56 11.02 1.82
CA LYS A 63 12.74 10.24 1.46
C LYS A 63 13.47 9.69 2.68
N LYS A 64 13.62 10.51 3.74
CA LYS A 64 14.24 10.13 5.01
C LYS A 64 13.53 8.94 5.66
N HIS A 65 12.22 8.83 5.52
CA HIS A 65 11.40 7.76 6.09
C HIS A 65 11.03 6.66 5.09
N ASN A 66 11.79 6.50 4.01
CA ASN A 66 11.58 5.46 2.99
C ASN A 66 10.18 5.50 2.34
N MET A 67 9.57 6.67 2.28
CA MET A 67 8.31 6.93 1.58
C MET A 67 8.63 7.30 0.15
N THR A 68 8.57 6.33 -0.76
CA THR A 68 8.99 6.54 -2.16
C THR A 68 7.96 7.35 -2.92
N SER A 69 8.33 8.55 -3.34
CA SER A 69 7.50 9.41 -4.20
C SER A 69 7.39 8.82 -5.61
N VAL A 70 6.15 8.67 -6.10
CA VAL A 70 5.88 8.20 -7.46
C VAL A 70 5.50 9.35 -8.37
N ALA A 71 4.51 10.16 -7.97
CA ALA A 71 4.03 11.30 -8.76
C ALA A 71 3.28 12.32 -7.89
N TYR A 72 3.24 13.56 -8.39
CA TYR A 72 2.50 14.68 -7.80
C TYR A 72 1.72 15.39 -8.90
N PHE A 73 0.45 15.70 -8.63
CA PHE A 73 -0.47 16.26 -9.61
C PHE A 73 -1.20 17.47 -9.01
N ALA A 74 -1.29 18.53 -9.78
CA ALA A 74 -2.20 19.64 -9.54
C ALA A 74 -3.25 19.63 -10.67
N PRO A 75 -4.55 19.54 -10.37
CA PRO A 75 -5.59 19.64 -11.38
C PRO A 75 -5.53 20.97 -12.15
N THR A 76 -5.88 20.93 -13.42
CA THR A 76 -5.93 22.14 -14.28
C THR A 76 -7.33 22.73 -14.37
N ASP A 77 -8.35 21.93 -14.06
CA ASP A 77 -9.75 22.31 -14.22
C ASP A 77 -10.37 22.77 -12.91
N GLU A 78 -11.19 23.80 -12.97
CA GLU A 78 -11.96 24.28 -11.84
C GLU A 78 -13.07 23.29 -11.41
N PRO A 79 -13.42 23.24 -10.13
CA PRO A 79 -12.87 24.05 -9.03
C PRO A 79 -11.56 23.53 -8.46
N ARG A 80 -11.15 22.29 -8.79
CA ARG A 80 -10.02 21.59 -8.16
C ARG A 80 -8.64 22.23 -8.38
N SER A 81 -8.48 22.98 -9.46
CA SER A 81 -7.23 23.72 -9.72
C SER A 81 -6.89 24.75 -8.66
N LYS A 82 -7.87 25.15 -7.82
CA LYS A 82 -7.70 26.18 -6.79
C LYS A 82 -7.31 25.65 -5.41
N ASP A 83 -7.52 24.34 -5.17
CA ASP A 83 -7.41 23.79 -3.83
C ASP A 83 -6.83 22.37 -3.74
N THR A 84 -6.58 21.69 -4.86
CA THR A 84 -6.31 20.25 -4.82
C THR A 84 -4.85 19.93 -5.18
N LEU A 85 -4.23 19.11 -4.33
CA LEU A 85 -2.96 18.42 -4.60
C LEU A 85 -3.18 16.92 -4.46
N THR A 86 -2.91 16.16 -5.53
CA THR A 86 -2.92 14.69 -5.48
C THR A 86 -1.50 14.15 -5.65
N TYR A 87 -1.15 13.14 -4.85
CA TYR A 87 0.15 12.49 -5.01
C TYR A 87 0.08 10.99 -4.71
N ILE A 88 1.10 10.28 -5.18
CA ILE A 88 1.22 8.84 -5.02
C ILE A 88 2.55 8.53 -4.35
N LEU A 89 2.47 7.78 -3.26
CA LEU A 89 3.63 7.15 -2.62
C LEU A 89 3.60 5.64 -2.87
N SER A 90 4.76 5.01 -2.85
CA SER A 90 4.86 3.56 -2.87
C SER A 90 5.65 3.02 -1.69
N PHE A 91 5.25 1.84 -1.22
CA PHE A 91 5.84 1.15 -0.08
C PHE A 91 6.02 -0.34 -0.40
N PRO A 92 7.00 -1.02 0.22
CA PRO A 92 7.17 -2.46 0.06
C PRO A 92 5.95 -3.28 0.51
N SER A 93 5.21 -2.78 1.50
CA SER A 93 4.01 -3.42 2.04
C SER A 93 3.12 -2.41 2.77
N ARG A 94 1.90 -2.82 3.13
CA ARG A 94 1.00 -2.01 3.96
C ARG A 94 1.59 -1.73 5.35
N ASP A 95 2.24 -2.70 5.95
CA ASP A 95 2.88 -2.54 7.27
C ASP A 95 4.04 -1.55 7.19
N ALA A 96 4.84 -1.61 6.12
CA ALA A 96 5.91 -0.62 5.87
C ALA A 96 5.34 0.80 5.74
N ALA A 97 4.20 0.97 5.07
CA ALA A 97 3.52 2.26 4.97
C ALA A 97 3.07 2.76 6.36
N THR A 98 2.44 1.89 7.14
CA THR A 98 1.99 2.24 8.50
C THR A 98 3.16 2.70 9.37
N LYS A 99 4.27 1.97 9.35
CA LYS A 99 5.50 2.31 10.09
C LYS A 99 6.06 3.65 9.62
N ALA A 100 6.23 3.83 8.31
CA ALA A 100 6.78 5.06 7.73
C ALA A 100 5.95 6.30 8.09
N TRP A 101 4.62 6.20 8.08
CA TRP A 101 3.75 7.28 8.52
C TRP A 101 3.86 7.61 10.00
N VAL A 102 4.08 6.60 10.86
CA VAL A 102 4.32 6.84 12.30
C VAL A 102 5.64 7.58 12.49
N GLU A 103 6.71 7.11 11.83
CA GLU A 103 8.03 7.73 11.89
C GLU A 103 8.01 9.17 11.36
N PHE A 104 7.37 9.40 10.22
CA PHE A 104 7.20 10.73 9.63
C PHE A 104 6.48 11.70 10.59
N ARG A 105 5.34 11.29 11.17
CA ARG A 105 4.60 12.16 12.08
C ARG A 105 5.36 12.51 13.37
N ASN A 106 6.24 11.61 13.82
CA ASN A 106 7.07 11.78 15.00
C ASN A 106 8.42 12.46 14.73
N ASP A 107 8.72 12.73 13.45
CA ASP A 107 9.97 13.40 13.09
C ASP A 107 9.97 14.85 13.59
N PRO A 108 10.98 15.26 14.40
CA PRO A 108 11.07 16.64 14.90
C PRO A 108 11.14 17.69 13.78
N GLU A 109 11.76 17.36 12.65
CA GLU A 109 11.83 18.24 11.49
C GLU A 109 10.44 18.45 10.88
N TRP A 110 9.66 17.37 10.71
CA TRP A 110 8.27 17.48 10.25
C TRP A 110 7.42 18.29 11.22
N GLN A 111 7.53 18.03 12.51
CA GLN A 111 6.76 18.77 13.53
C GLN A 111 7.06 20.26 13.49
N LYS A 112 8.33 20.63 13.33
CA LYS A 112 8.74 22.03 13.15
C LYS A 112 8.15 22.62 11.87
N VAL A 113 8.33 21.97 10.74
CA VAL A 113 7.83 22.42 9.43
C VAL A 113 6.31 22.57 9.43
N SER A 114 5.59 21.59 9.98
CA SER A 114 4.12 21.65 10.10
C SER A 114 3.69 22.87 10.91
N LYS A 115 4.28 23.07 12.08
CA LYS A 115 3.97 24.19 12.94
C LYS A 115 4.28 25.54 12.29
N GLU A 116 5.44 25.68 11.67
CA GLU A 116 5.86 26.94 11.03
C GLU A 116 5.01 27.28 9.80
N SER A 117 4.72 26.27 8.96
CA SER A 117 3.90 26.48 7.75
C SER A 117 2.43 26.79 8.06
N GLU A 118 1.95 26.43 9.23
CA GLU A 118 0.58 26.66 9.68
C GLU A 118 0.46 27.79 10.72
N ALA A 119 1.51 28.58 10.93
CA ALA A 119 1.49 29.70 11.86
C ALA A 119 0.39 30.75 11.53
N ASN A 120 0.01 30.86 10.25
CA ASN A 120 -1.05 31.73 9.74
C ASN A 120 -2.34 30.96 9.37
N GLY A 121 -2.62 29.87 10.07
CA GLY A 121 -3.77 28.99 9.85
C GLY A 121 -3.43 27.71 9.11
N LYS A 122 -4.34 26.77 9.16
CA LYS A 122 -4.20 25.47 8.51
C LYS A 122 -3.93 25.62 7.01
N LEU A 123 -3.13 24.72 6.47
CA LEU A 123 -2.95 24.59 5.01
C LEU A 123 -3.92 23.60 4.39
N VAL A 124 -4.33 22.58 5.12
CA VAL A 124 -5.12 21.46 4.60
C VAL A 124 -6.44 21.36 5.37
N ASP A 125 -7.54 21.44 4.63
CA ASP A 125 -8.88 21.19 5.14
C ASP A 125 -9.13 19.69 5.28
N HIS A 126 -8.90 18.94 4.20
CA HIS A 126 -9.24 17.53 4.08
C HIS A 126 -8.17 16.69 3.39
N VAL A 127 -8.07 15.42 3.76
CA VAL A 127 -7.18 14.43 3.12
C VAL A 127 -7.93 13.13 2.88
N ASP A 128 -8.08 12.77 1.61
CA ASP A 128 -8.46 11.43 1.19
C ASP A 128 -7.20 10.56 1.02
N SER A 129 -7.27 9.32 1.45
CA SER A 129 -6.19 8.35 1.28
C SER A 129 -6.75 7.00 0.88
N VAL A 130 -6.25 6.47 -0.24
CA VAL A 130 -6.61 5.15 -0.75
C VAL A 130 -5.36 4.34 -1.01
N PHE A 131 -5.32 3.12 -0.49
CA PHE A 131 -4.27 2.17 -0.83
C PHE A 131 -4.70 1.30 -2.01
N ALA A 132 -3.78 1.10 -2.94
CA ALA A 132 -4.00 0.32 -4.15
C ALA A 132 -2.81 -0.61 -4.42
N GLN A 133 -3.06 -1.64 -5.20
CA GLN A 133 -2.02 -2.47 -5.82
C GLN A 133 -2.03 -2.24 -7.32
N ALA A 134 -0.85 -2.34 -7.94
CA ALA A 134 -0.78 -2.30 -9.39
C ALA A 134 -1.51 -3.50 -9.99
N THR A 135 -2.30 -3.25 -11.03
CA THR A 135 -2.90 -4.33 -11.84
C THR A 135 -1.83 -5.04 -12.67
N ASP A 136 -2.15 -6.21 -13.21
CA ASP A 136 -1.25 -6.99 -14.08
C ASP A 136 -0.86 -6.24 -15.36
N TYR A 137 -1.73 -5.36 -15.85
CA TYR A 137 -1.52 -4.51 -17.03
C TYR A 137 -0.97 -3.11 -16.67
N SER A 138 -0.67 -2.82 -15.40
CA SER A 138 -0.08 -1.54 -15.01
C SER A 138 1.37 -1.43 -15.45
N PRO A 139 1.83 -0.28 -15.98
CA PRO A 139 3.25 -0.02 -16.22
C PRO A 139 4.04 0.13 -14.92
N LEU A 140 3.39 0.50 -13.81
CA LEU A 140 3.96 0.54 -12.47
C LEU A 140 3.88 -0.85 -11.83
N LYS A 141 4.98 -1.31 -11.20
CA LYS A 141 5.06 -2.59 -10.49
C LYS A 141 5.64 -2.39 -9.08
#